data_b9aea9cb7bb6eab43dca88bc141ba487
#
_entry.id   b9aea9cb7bb6eab43dca88bc141ba487
#
_cell.length_a   1.000
_cell.length_b   1.000
_cell.length_c   1.000
_cell.angle_alpha   90.00
_cell.angle_beta   90.00
_cell.angle_gamma   90.00
#
_symmetry.space_group_name_H-M   'P 1'
#
loop_
_entity.id
_entity.type
_entity.pdbx_description
1 polymer ?
#
loop_
_entity_poly.entity_id
_entity_poly.type
_entity_poly.pdbx_seq_one_letter_code
_entity_poly.pdbx_strand_id
1 'polypeptide(L)'
;AQGDVFALTDLEQEGDLYTSTSVDPRMELDLAAVSPTGVPAYVRRVTVRVTFLNMDPGELSVFYKPRADMKEYDATYRVWAHKEAEDGVYTFTLPRGALYGLRLDPGIYSGMQFRLESVIINEPRGFFEWFLPTRPWLLCLAVVPLLTASVLKYLALAAAALGARRAGGKT
;
A
#
# COMPACT_ATOMS: atom_id res chain seq x y z
N ALA A 1 -25.23 8.10 -1.02
CA ALA A 1 -25.53 6.84 -1.69
C ALA A 1 -24.23 6.06 -1.88
N GLN A 2 -23.86 5.22 -0.90
CA GLN A 2 -22.67 4.36 -0.98
C GLN A 2 -23.01 2.92 -1.42
N GLY A 3 -24.31 2.58 -1.51
CA GLY A 3 -24.78 1.22 -1.76
C GLY A 3 -24.53 0.65 -3.15
N ASP A 4 -24.31 1.48 -4.17
CA ASP A 4 -24.25 1.02 -5.56
C ASP A 4 -22.81 0.74 -6.07
N VAL A 5 -21.80 0.94 -5.21
CA VAL A 5 -20.37 0.80 -5.61
C VAL A 5 -19.81 -0.59 -5.33
N PHE A 6 -20.48 -1.37 -4.47
CA PHE A 6 -20.05 -2.71 -4.10
C PHE A 6 -21.09 -3.77 -4.49
N ALA A 7 -20.64 -4.80 -5.19
CA ALA A 7 -21.39 -6.06 -5.27
C ALA A 7 -21.09 -6.88 -4.01
N LEU A 8 -22.14 -7.21 -3.26
CA LEU A 8 -22.05 -7.94 -2.01
C LEU A 8 -22.29 -9.44 -2.24
N THR A 9 -21.48 -10.29 -1.62
CA THR A 9 -21.66 -11.74 -1.57
C THR A 9 -21.52 -12.18 -0.12
N ASP A 10 -22.46 -12.94 0.38
CA ASP A 10 -22.51 -13.43 1.76
C ASP A 10 -22.49 -12.29 2.80
N LEU A 11 -23.08 -11.17 2.44
CA LEU A 11 -23.25 -9.97 3.27
C LEU A 11 -24.67 -9.44 3.13
N GLU A 12 -25.30 -9.16 4.24
CA GLU A 12 -26.54 -8.39 4.32
C GLU A 12 -26.20 -6.95 4.73
N GLN A 13 -26.87 -5.99 4.10
CA GLN A 13 -26.69 -4.57 4.40
C GLN A 13 -28.01 -3.97 4.89
N GLU A 14 -27.98 -3.36 6.06
CA GLU A 14 -29.07 -2.57 6.63
C GLU A 14 -28.57 -1.16 6.97
N GLY A 15 -28.82 -0.20 6.08
CA GLY A 15 -28.28 1.15 6.18
C GLY A 15 -26.76 1.16 6.05
N ASP A 16 -26.05 1.54 7.12
CA ASP A 16 -24.58 1.57 7.23
C ASP A 16 -23.99 0.30 7.88
N LEU A 17 -24.87 -0.60 8.35
CA LEU A 17 -24.48 -1.83 9.01
C LEU A 17 -24.41 -2.97 7.99
N TYR A 18 -23.30 -3.70 8.02
CA TYR A 18 -23.09 -4.94 7.27
C TYR A 18 -23.05 -6.11 8.24
N THR A 19 -23.71 -7.21 7.87
CA THR A 19 -23.70 -8.46 8.63
C THR A 19 -23.28 -9.59 7.70
N SER A 20 -22.23 -10.32 8.05
CA SER A 20 -21.81 -11.49 7.28
C SER A 20 -22.75 -12.67 7.51
N THR A 21 -23.17 -13.30 6.42
CA THR A 21 -24.05 -14.48 6.46
C THR A 21 -23.28 -15.80 6.35
N SER A 22 -22.01 -15.74 5.94
CA SER A 22 -21.13 -16.90 5.86
C SER A 22 -19.71 -16.59 6.36
N VAL A 23 -18.81 -17.56 6.26
CA VAL A 23 -17.39 -17.46 6.65
C VAL A 23 -16.51 -16.86 5.54
N ASP A 24 -17.07 -16.53 4.38
CA ASP A 24 -16.34 -15.95 3.25
C ASP A 24 -17.08 -14.73 2.67
N PRO A 25 -17.36 -13.71 3.50
CA PRO A 25 -18.03 -12.49 3.05
C PRO A 25 -17.15 -11.70 2.09
N ARG A 26 -17.75 -11.16 1.02
CA ARG A 26 -17.01 -10.47 -0.05
C ARG A 26 -17.71 -9.19 -0.46
N MET A 27 -16.90 -8.16 -0.71
CA MET A 27 -17.33 -6.87 -1.25
C MET A 27 -16.54 -6.59 -2.52
N GLU A 28 -17.14 -6.76 -3.68
CA GLU A 28 -16.46 -6.49 -4.95
C GLU A 28 -16.70 -5.04 -5.36
N LEU A 29 -15.61 -4.28 -5.54
CA LEU A 29 -15.67 -2.87 -5.91
C LEU A 29 -15.82 -2.73 -7.43
N ASP A 30 -16.83 -2.02 -7.88
CA ASP A 30 -16.95 -1.60 -9.26
C ASP A 30 -15.92 -0.50 -9.58
N LEU A 31 -14.81 -0.90 -10.17
CA LEU A 31 -13.74 0.02 -10.57
C LEU A 31 -14.19 0.99 -11.68
N ALA A 32 -15.20 0.63 -12.48
CA ALA A 32 -15.75 1.52 -13.50
C ALA A 32 -16.55 2.67 -12.86
N ALA A 33 -17.25 2.41 -11.75
CA ALA A 33 -17.97 3.44 -11.01
C ALA A 33 -17.03 4.44 -10.32
N VAL A 34 -15.82 4.02 -9.94
CA VAL A 34 -14.82 4.90 -9.27
C VAL A 34 -13.79 5.50 -10.23
N SER A 35 -13.71 5.01 -11.48
CA SER A 35 -12.82 5.53 -12.52
C SER A 35 -13.64 6.05 -13.71
N PRO A 36 -13.97 7.35 -13.75
CA PRO A 36 -14.85 7.91 -14.78
C PRO A 36 -14.31 7.85 -16.20
N THR A 37 -13.06 7.45 -16.40
CA THR A 37 -12.41 7.34 -17.71
C THR A 37 -12.51 5.95 -18.34
N GLY A 38 -13.11 4.96 -17.65
CA GLY A 38 -13.20 3.57 -18.13
C GLY A 38 -11.85 2.88 -18.38
N VAL A 39 -10.75 3.53 -18.01
CA VAL A 39 -9.40 2.96 -18.08
C VAL A 39 -9.20 2.11 -16.82
N PRO A 40 -8.48 0.97 -16.90
CA PRO A 40 -8.14 0.20 -15.72
C PRO A 40 -7.58 1.10 -14.64
N ALA A 41 -8.15 1.05 -13.44
CA ALA A 41 -7.77 1.95 -12.37
C ALA A 41 -6.32 1.68 -11.94
N TYR A 42 -5.50 2.72 -11.91
CA TYR A 42 -4.16 2.63 -11.34
C TYR A 42 -4.27 2.73 -9.81
N VAL A 43 -4.33 1.59 -9.15
CA VAL A 43 -4.48 1.51 -7.69
C VAL A 43 -3.17 1.05 -7.06
N ARG A 44 -2.65 1.84 -6.15
CA ARG A 44 -1.44 1.53 -5.39
C ARG A 44 -1.71 1.32 -3.91
N ARG A 45 -2.67 2.04 -3.36
CA ARG A 45 -3.03 2.00 -1.95
C ARG A 45 -4.55 2.02 -1.85
N VAL A 46 -5.07 1.19 -0.98
CA VAL A 46 -6.47 1.22 -0.55
C VAL A 46 -6.47 1.48 0.94
N THR A 47 -7.18 2.51 1.38
CA THR A 47 -7.41 2.79 2.80
C THR A 47 -8.87 2.47 3.11
N VAL A 48 -9.09 1.61 4.08
CA VAL A 48 -10.43 1.21 4.53
C VAL A 48 -10.62 1.71 5.95
N ARG A 49 -11.69 2.46 6.17
CA ARG A 49 -12.16 2.83 7.50
C ARG A 49 -13.37 1.99 7.84
N VAL A 50 -13.21 1.14 8.84
CA VAL A 50 -14.24 0.16 9.23
C VAL A 50 -14.23 -0.03 10.74
N THR A 51 -15.42 -0.04 11.34
CA THR A 51 -15.62 -0.33 12.75
C THR A 51 -16.30 -1.69 12.90
N PHE A 52 -15.60 -2.65 13.48
CA PHE A 52 -16.16 -3.95 13.85
C PHE A 52 -16.87 -3.84 15.19
N LEU A 53 -18.12 -4.35 15.27
CA LEU A 53 -19.01 -4.10 16.41
C LEU A 53 -19.05 -5.25 17.42
N ASN A 54 -19.03 -6.48 16.97
CA ASN A 54 -19.28 -7.63 17.82
C ASN A 54 -18.11 -8.61 17.92
N MET A 55 -17.18 -8.59 16.96
CA MET A 55 -16.02 -9.46 16.97
C MET A 55 -14.89 -8.91 16.09
N ASP A 56 -13.67 -9.35 16.35
CA ASP A 56 -12.51 -9.09 15.49
C ASP A 56 -12.68 -9.81 14.14
N PRO A 57 -12.32 -9.19 13.00
CA PRO A 57 -12.48 -9.81 11.68
C PRO A 57 -11.67 -11.10 11.48
N GLY A 58 -10.66 -11.35 12.30
CA GLY A 58 -9.68 -12.43 12.13
C GLY A 58 -8.74 -12.13 10.96
N GLU A 59 -9.28 -12.08 9.75
CA GLU A 59 -8.54 -11.78 8.54
C GLU A 59 -9.24 -10.67 7.75
N LEU A 60 -8.55 -9.59 7.50
CA LEU A 60 -8.99 -8.51 6.62
C LEU A 60 -8.04 -8.43 5.43
N SER A 61 -8.55 -8.58 4.23
CA SER A 61 -7.70 -8.67 3.04
C SER A 61 -8.36 -8.08 1.80
N VAL A 62 -7.52 -7.75 0.82
CA VAL A 62 -7.94 -7.29 -0.50
C VAL A 62 -7.36 -8.23 -1.56
N PHE A 63 -8.22 -8.69 -2.46
CA PHE A 63 -7.82 -9.38 -3.68
C PHE A 63 -7.89 -8.42 -4.85
N TYR A 64 -6.99 -8.59 -5.82
CA TYR A 64 -6.96 -7.75 -7.01
C TYR A 64 -6.72 -8.57 -8.29
N LYS A 65 -7.23 -8.07 -9.41
CA LYS A 65 -7.01 -8.66 -10.73
C LYS A 65 -6.02 -7.79 -11.50
N PRO A 66 -4.75 -8.24 -11.71
CA PRO A 66 -3.74 -7.47 -12.47
C PRO A 66 -3.91 -7.57 -13.98
N ARG A 67 -4.81 -8.42 -14.49
CA ARG A 67 -5.02 -8.64 -15.91
C ARG A 67 -6.50 -8.71 -16.25
N ALA A 68 -6.87 -8.23 -17.43
CA ALA A 68 -8.25 -8.21 -17.92
C ALA A 68 -8.85 -9.60 -18.19
N ASP A 69 -8.00 -10.59 -18.50
CA ASP A 69 -8.43 -11.96 -18.83
C ASP A 69 -8.76 -12.80 -17.58
N MET A 70 -8.49 -12.30 -16.39
CA MET A 70 -8.80 -13.00 -15.14
C MET A 70 -10.29 -12.95 -14.83
N LYS A 71 -10.95 -14.11 -14.92
CA LYS A 71 -12.37 -14.23 -14.57
C LYS A 71 -12.59 -14.21 -13.07
N GLU A 72 -11.74 -14.89 -12.33
CA GLU A 72 -11.86 -15.08 -10.88
C GLU A 72 -10.67 -14.46 -10.12
N TYR A 73 -10.87 -14.22 -8.82
CA TYR A 73 -9.81 -13.78 -7.93
C TYR A 73 -8.98 -14.99 -7.48
N ASP A 74 -7.66 -14.84 -7.50
CA ASP A 74 -6.69 -15.86 -7.13
C ASP A 74 -5.97 -15.47 -5.84
N ALA A 75 -5.73 -16.42 -4.95
CA ALA A 75 -5.06 -16.21 -3.67
C ALA A 75 -3.62 -15.66 -3.82
N THR A 76 -2.98 -15.87 -4.98
CA THR A 76 -1.68 -15.28 -5.32
C THR A 76 -1.73 -13.75 -5.36
N TYR A 77 -2.89 -13.18 -5.67
CA TYR A 77 -3.12 -11.74 -5.75
C TYR A 77 -3.92 -11.22 -4.56
N ARG A 78 -3.54 -11.66 -3.36
CA ARG A 78 -4.10 -11.25 -2.07
C ARG A 78 -3.11 -10.37 -1.32
N VAL A 79 -3.62 -9.31 -0.72
CA VAL A 79 -2.88 -8.41 0.17
C VAL A 79 -3.59 -8.32 1.50
N TRP A 80 -2.84 -8.51 2.57
CA TRP A 80 -3.33 -8.41 3.93
C TRP A 80 -3.38 -6.96 4.40
N ALA A 81 -4.31 -6.68 5.29
CA ALA A 81 -4.43 -5.39 5.93
C ALA A 81 -3.18 -5.08 6.77
N HIS A 82 -2.72 -3.85 6.67
CA HIS A 82 -1.87 -3.22 7.66
C HIS A 82 -2.74 -2.32 8.54
N LYS A 83 -2.84 -2.65 9.83
CA LYS A 83 -3.57 -1.81 10.79
C LYS A 83 -2.75 -0.56 11.09
N GLU A 84 -3.34 0.60 10.90
CA GLU A 84 -2.70 1.88 11.21
C GLU A 84 -2.76 2.20 12.72
N ALA A 85 -2.09 3.27 13.13
CA ALA A 85 -2.12 3.72 14.52
C ALA A 85 -3.50 4.26 14.94
N GLU A 86 -4.28 4.77 13.98
CA GLU A 86 -5.67 5.17 14.15
C GLU A 86 -6.56 3.93 14.17
N ASP A 87 -7.41 3.82 15.17
CA ASP A 87 -8.27 2.65 15.32
C ASP A 87 -9.34 2.59 14.22
N GLY A 88 -9.60 1.41 13.70
CA GLY A 88 -10.53 1.21 12.59
C GLY A 88 -9.96 1.58 11.21
N VAL A 89 -8.72 2.02 11.11
CA VAL A 89 -8.06 2.35 9.84
C VAL A 89 -7.11 1.24 9.41
N TYR A 90 -7.34 0.74 8.20
CA TYR A 90 -6.56 -0.33 7.59
C TYR A 90 -6.08 0.07 6.21
N THR A 91 -4.81 -0.20 5.91
CA THR A 91 -4.22 0.09 4.60
C THR A 91 -3.74 -1.16 3.90
N PHE A 92 -3.88 -1.15 2.58
CA PHE A 92 -3.42 -2.20 1.69
C PHE A 92 -2.51 -1.57 0.64
N THR A 93 -1.27 -2.07 0.55
CA THR A 93 -0.33 -1.61 -0.47
C THR A 93 -0.29 -2.62 -1.61
N LEU A 94 -0.79 -2.21 -2.77
CA LEU A 94 -0.87 -3.04 -3.96
C LEU A 94 0.40 -2.87 -4.83
N PRO A 95 0.76 -3.88 -5.63
CA PRO A 95 1.82 -3.75 -6.64
C PRO A 95 1.50 -2.63 -7.62
N ARG A 96 2.54 -2.05 -8.21
CA ARG A 96 2.35 -1.03 -9.26
C ARG A 96 1.76 -1.68 -10.51
N GLY A 97 0.69 -1.10 -11.01
CA GLY A 97 0.04 -1.57 -12.25
C GLY A 97 -1.40 -1.10 -12.35
N ALA A 98 -1.99 -1.33 -13.50
CA ALA A 98 -3.42 -1.17 -13.71
C ALA A 98 -4.14 -2.36 -13.09
N LEU A 99 -5.31 -2.13 -12.48
CA LEU A 99 -6.16 -3.16 -11.91
C LEU A 99 -7.47 -3.26 -12.70
N TYR A 100 -7.92 -4.50 -12.85
CA TYR A 100 -9.16 -4.85 -13.56
C TYR A 100 -10.25 -5.36 -12.62
N GLY A 101 -9.94 -5.53 -11.35
CA GLY A 101 -10.89 -5.89 -10.29
C GLY A 101 -10.27 -5.70 -8.93
N LEU A 102 -11.10 -5.36 -7.96
CA LEU A 102 -10.75 -5.19 -6.56
C LEU A 102 -11.87 -5.76 -5.69
N ARG A 103 -11.53 -6.64 -4.75
CA ARG A 103 -12.44 -7.28 -3.82
C ARG A 103 -11.90 -7.14 -2.40
N LEU A 104 -12.72 -6.62 -1.51
CA LEU A 104 -12.45 -6.58 -0.08
C LEU A 104 -13.13 -7.78 0.59
N ASP A 105 -12.35 -8.55 1.33
CA ASP A 105 -12.84 -9.62 2.19
C ASP A 105 -12.74 -9.12 3.64
N PRO A 106 -13.87 -8.71 4.25
CA PRO A 106 -13.87 -7.99 5.53
C PRO A 106 -13.59 -8.88 6.74
N GLY A 107 -13.60 -10.18 6.59
CA GLY A 107 -13.34 -11.12 7.68
C GLY A 107 -13.66 -12.56 7.32
N ILE A 108 -13.57 -13.45 8.31
CA ILE A 108 -13.72 -14.91 8.12
C ILE A 108 -14.80 -15.53 9.03
N TYR A 109 -15.65 -14.72 9.62
CA TYR A 109 -16.67 -15.22 10.55
C TYR A 109 -18.08 -14.90 10.06
N SER A 110 -18.99 -15.89 10.18
CA SER A 110 -20.42 -15.67 10.01
C SER A 110 -21.00 -14.91 11.22
N GLY A 111 -21.94 -14.01 10.96
CA GLY A 111 -22.56 -13.18 12.00
C GLY A 111 -21.71 -12.00 12.45
N MET A 112 -20.58 -11.75 11.79
CA MET A 112 -19.74 -10.56 12.04
C MET A 112 -20.49 -9.31 11.60
N GLN A 113 -20.52 -8.31 12.48
CA GLN A 113 -21.15 -7.02 12.23
C GLN A 113 -20.13 -5.92 12.17
N PHE A 114 -20.20 -5.08 11.14
CA PHE A 114 -19.31 -3.96 10.97
C PHE A 114 -19.99 -2.80 10.24
N ARG A 115 -19.45 -1.60 10.45
CA ARG A 115 -19.79 -0.39 9.70
C ARG A 115 -18.62 0.01 8.81
N LEU A 116 -18.87 0.10 7.53
CA LEU A 116 -17.89 0.56 6.56
C LEU A 116 -18.06 2.08 6.37
N GLU A 117 -17.13 2.85 6.92
CA GLU A 117 -17.19 4.31 6.86
C GLU A 117 -16.70 4.84 5.51
N SER A 118 -15.59 4.31 5.02
CA SER A 118 -15.05 4.68 3.70
C SER A 118 -14.05 3.67 3.15
N VAL A 119 -13.98 3.62 1.82
CA VAL A 119 -12.90 2.99 1.07
C VAL A 119 -12.29 4.05 0.16
N ILE A 120 -11.04 4.41 0.40
CA ILE A 120 -10.34 5.48 -0.32
C ILE A 120 -9.22 4.87 -1.14
N ILE A 121 -9.27 5.12 -2.45
CA ILE A 121 -8.25 4.65 -3.38
C ILE A 121 -7.19 5.73 -3.55
N ASN A 122 -5.92 5.33 -3.41
CA ASN A 122 -4.75 6.20 -3.57
C ASN A 122 -4.81 7.45 -2.68
N GLU A 123 -5.27 7.30 -1.43
CA GLU A 123 -5.27 8.39 -0.46
C GLU A 123 -3.89 9.09 -0.46
N PRO A 124 -3.85 10.41 -0.63
CA PRO A 124 -2.60 11.16 -0.64
C PRO A 124 -1.90 11.03 0.70
N ARG A 125 -0.63 10.68 0.69
CA ARG A 125 0.18 10.64 1.90
C ARG A 125 0.36 12.04 2.46
N GLY A 126 0.27 12.17 3.76
CA GLY A 126 0.62 13.39 4.46
C GLY A 126 2.10 13.77 4.22
N PHE A 127 2.42 15.07 4.28
CA PHE A 127 3.78 15.58 4.05
C PHE A 127 4.84 14.83 4.88
N PHE A 128 4.55 14.51 6.13
CA PHE A 128 5.47 13.79 7.02
C PHE A 128 5.67 12.31 6.64
N GLU A 129 4.66 11.64 6.07
CA GLU A 129 4.81 10.27 5.57
C GLU A 129 5.74 10.18 4.34
N TRP A 130 5.84 11.26 3.57
CA TRP A 130 6.81 11.38 2.49
C TRP A 130 8.24 11.55 3.01
N PHE A 131 8.41 12.20 4.15
CA PHE A 131 9.71 12.55 4.73
C PHE A 131 10.21 11.57 5.78
N LEU A 132 9.37 10.65 6.29
CA LEU A 132 9.86 9.56 7.14
C LEU A 132 10.79 8.67 6.32
N PRO A 133 12.11 8.75 6.53
CA PRO A 133 13.05 7.97 5.76
C PRO A 133 12.83 6.49 6.08
N THR A 134 12.56 5.70 5.06
CA THR A 134 12.57 4.25 5.20
C THR A 134 13.96 3.79 5.63
N ARG A 135 14.07 2.62 6.28
CA ARG A 135 15.38 2.07 6.72
C ARG A 135 16.48 2.14 5.64
N PRO A 136 16.22 1.83 4.35
CA PRO A 136 17.20 2.03 3.27
C PRO A 136 17.61 3.49 3.09
N TRP A 137 16.69 4.44 3.21
CA TRP A 137 17.00 5.87 3.11
C TRP A 137 17.86 6.38 4.25
N LEU A 138 17.60 5.92 5.50
CA LEU A 138 18.44 6.24 6.66
C LEU A 138 19.88 5.72 6.46
N LEU A 139 20.02 4.51 5.92
CA LEU A 139 21.32 3.94 5.56
C LEU A 139 22.02 4.79 4.49
N CYS A 140 21.32 5.18 3.43
CA CYS A 140 21.87 6.04 2.40
C CYS A 140 22.32 7.41 2.95
N LEU A 141 21.49 8.03 3.81
CA LEU A 141 21.82 9.31 4.44
C LEU A 141 23.06 9.24 5.35
N ALA A 142 23.32 8.09 5.96
CA ALA A 142 24.51 7.88 6.79
C ALA A 142 25.74 7.47 5.97
N VAL A 143 25.57 6.52 5.05
CA VAL A 143 26.70 5.90 4.32
C VAL A 143 27.22 6.77 3.19
N VAL A 144 26.34 7.42 2.42
CA VAL A 144 26.76 8.22 1.25
C VAL A 144 27.71 9.38 1.64
N PRO A 145 27.43 10.20 2.68
CA PRO A 145 28.35 11.25 3.09
C PRO A 145 29.72 10.72 3.54
N LEU A 146 29.74 9.60 4.27
CA LEU A 146 30.98 8.96 4.73
C LEU A 146 31.83 8.45 3.56
N LEU A 147 31.20 7.79 2.59
CA LEU A 147 31.89 7.34 1.38
C LEU A 147 32.41 8.51 0.57
N THR A 148 31.61 9.55 0.38
CA THR A 148 32.03 10.77 -0.35
C THR A 148 33.23 11.43 0.32
N ALA A 149 33.17 11.61 1.63
CA ALA A 149 34.29 12.19 2.40
C ALA A 149 35.56 11.33 2.28
N SER A 150 35.42 10.01 2.34
CA SER A 150 36.56 9.08 2.17
C SER A 150 37.18 9.18 0.79
N VAL A 151 36.37 9.17 -0.27
CA VAL A 151 36.86 9.31 -1.65
C VAL A 151 37.56 10.64 -1.85
N LEU A 152 36.99 11.75 -1.39
CA LEU A 152 37.62 13.07 -1.49
C LEU A 152 38.96 13.13 -0.76
N LYS A 153 39.06 12.55 0.43
CA LYS A 153 40.31 12.46 1.19
C LYS A 153 41.37 11.66 0.43
N TYR A 154 41.02 10.53 -0.14
CA TYR A 154 41.97 9.72 -0.92
C TYR A 154 42.42 10.43 -2.20
N LEU A 155 41.53 11.12 -2.89
CA LEU A 155 41.87 11.92 -4.06
C LEU A 155 42.84 13.08 -3.70
N ALA A 156 42.58 13.75 -2.59
CA ALA A 156 43.49 14.81 -2.10
C ALA A 156 44.88 14.27 -1.76
N LEU A 157 44.98 13.13 -1.07
CA LEU A 157 46.26 12.47 -0.77
C LEU A 157 47.02 12.04 -2.04
N ALA A 158 46.32 11.48 -3.01
CA ALA A 158 46.89 11.07 -4.29
C ALA A 158 47.41 12.30 -5.07
N ALA A 159 46.67 13.39 -5.10
CA ALA A 159 47.09 14.63 -5.73
C ALA A 159 48.35 15.23 -5.06
N ALA A 160 48.38 15.25 -3.72
CA ALA A 160 49.55 15.69 -2.95
C ALA A 160 50.78 14.84 -3.24
N ALA A 161 50.63 13.51 -3.28
CA ALA A 161 51.73 12.59 -3.59
C ALA A 161 52.30 12.78 -5.02
N LEU A 162 51.43 13.01 -6.00
CA LEU A 162 51.83 13.30 -7.38
C LEU A 162 52.54 14.68 -7.49
N GLY A 163 52.07 15.69 -6.76
CA GLY A 163 52.72 17.00 -6.68
C GLY A 163 54.12 16.93 -6.09
N ALA A 164 54.30 16.19 -5.01
CA ALA A 164 55.59 15.98 -4.37
C ALA A 164 56.60 15.26 -5.30
N ARG A 165 56.17 14.25 -6.05
CA ARG A 165 57.03 13.55 -7.04
C ARG A 165 57.48 14.47 -8.17
N ARG A 166 56.65 15.40 -8.64
CA ARG A 166 57.00 16.38 -9.68
C ARG A 166 57.98 17.46 -9.17
N ALA A 167 57.90 17.83 -7.91
CA ALA A 167 58.82 18.81 -7.30
C ALA A 167 60.20 18.21 -7.03
N GLY A 168 60.31 16.93 -6.63
CA GLY A 168 61.60 16.25 -6.35
C GLY A 168 62.38 15.77 -7.58
N GLY A 169 61.77 15.77 -8.77
CA GLY A 169 62.46 15.37 -10.03
C GLY A 169 63.13 16.49 -10.80
N LYS A 170 63.32 17.68 -10.20
CA LYS A 170 63.96 18.84 -10.82
C LYS A 170 65.32 19.18 -10.22
N THR A 171 65.99 18.24 -9.56
CA THR A 171 67.40 18.38 -9.09
C THR A 171 68.36 17.64 -9.99
#